data_1a6cebd507a0bddcee4b8443d6a96880
#
_entry.id   1a6cebd507a0bddcee4b8443d6a96880
#
_cell.length_a   1.000
_cell.length_b   1.000
_cell.length_c   1.000
_cell.angle_alpha   90.00
_cell.angle_beta   90.00
_cell.angle_gamma   90.00
#
_symmetry.space_group_name_H-M   'P 1'
#
loop_
_entity.id
_entity.type
_entity.pdbx_description
1 polymer ?
#
loop_
_entity_poly.entity_id
_entity_poly.type
_entity_poly.pdbx_seq_one_letter_code
_entity_poly.pdbx_strand_id
1 'polypeptide(L)'
;GMRHLFIESSYLDSGILNLWMQAEDDYYLDYLYEGWEGSFSYDPAVRNFYVQIKINCPETIFHGIDVGHQHDRAGEFYLNYLQENGLKDSEEYRLTLESINQGIRFYNDFDMEYREEMMTKNFIREFDSLNNEKVMGIFGGAHIKKDIFGYIFRIDPMAYRLKEYYGNIIYAKQLDRL
;
A
#
# COMPACT_ATOMS: atom_id res chain seq x y z
N GLY A 1 16.23 11.26 -8.17
CA GLY A 1 14.96 11.55 -7.49
C GLY A 1 14.51 10.36 -6.67
N MET A 2 13.45 10.50 -5.91
CA MET A 2 12.79 9.36 -5.26
C MET A 2 11.89 8.69 -6.30
N ARG A 3 12.08 7.38 -6.48
CA ARG A 3 11.32 6.58 -7.47
C ARG A 3 10.31 5.64 -6.79
N HIS A 4 10.51 5.34 -5.50
CA HIS A 4 9.69 4.40 -4.75
C HIS A 4 8.69 5.17 -3.88
N LEU A 5 7.38 4.93 -4.14
CA LEU A 5 6.27 5.53 -3.41
C LEU A 5 5.52 4.45 -2.62
N PHE A 6 5.62 4.52 -1.31
CA PHE A 6 4.89 3.66 -0.38
C PHE A 6 3.51 4.26 -0.11
N ILE A 7 2.47 3.46 -0.21
CA ILE A 7 1.08 3.91 -0.10
C ILE A 7 0.27 3.06 0.87
N GLU A 8 -0.76 3.69 1.47
CA GLU A 8 -1.78 3.01 2.28
C GLU A 8 -2.75 2.27 1.35
N SER A 9 -2.24 1.24 0.74
CA SER A 9 -2.96 0.30 -0.12
C SER A 9 -2.30 -1.07 0.01
N SER A 10 -2.94 -2.10 -0.47
CA SER A 10 -2.39 -3.45 -0.37
C SER A 10 -1.32 -3.74 -1.41
N TYR A 11 -0.56 -4.83 -1.19
CA TYR A 11 0.42 -5.31 -2.16
C TYR A 11 -0.21 -5.58 -3.53
N LEU A 12 -1.38 -6.23 -3.55
CA LEU A 12 -2.09 -6.54 -4.79
C LEU A 12 -2.57 -5.28 -5.53
N ASP A 13 -3.05 -4.25 -4.82
CA ASP A 13 -3.46 -2.99 -5.44
C ASP A 13 -2.24 -2.26 -6.06
N SER A 14 -1.11 -2.24 -5.34
CA SER A 14 0.12 -1.63 -5.88
C SER A 14 0.67 -2.39 -7.08
N GLY A 15 0.52 -3.72 -7.10
CA GLY A 15 0.84 -4.54 -8.27
C GLY A 15 0.04 -4.11 -9.49
N ILE A 16 -1.29 -3.94 -9.34
CA ILE A 16 -2.18 -3.47 -10.41
C ILE A 16 -1.85 -2.01 -10.82
N LEU A 17 -1.53 -1.13 -9.86
CA LEU A 17 -1.05 0.22 -10.17
C LEU A 17 0.25 0.21 -10.98
N ASN A 18 1.19 -0.68 -10.66
CA ASN A 18 2.44 -0.82 -11.41
C ASN A 18 2.20 -1.36 -12.83
N LEU A 19 1.19 -2.22 -13.05
CA LEU A 19 0.74 -2.59 -14.40
C LEU A 19 0.19 -1.37 -15.15
N TRP A 20 -0.65 -0.57 -14.49
CA TRP A 20 -1.18 0.65 -15.07
C TRP A 20 -0.08 1.66 -15.45
N MET A 21 0.97 1.80 -14.65
CA MET A 21 2.10 2.68 -14.99
C MET A 21 2.77 2.31 -16.32
N GLN A 22 2.69 1.05 -16.75
CA GLN A 22 3.25 0.55 -18.01
C GLN A 22 2.21 0.48 -19.14
N ALA A 23 0.92 0.58 -18.82
CA ALA A 23 -0.17 0.50 -19.81
C ALA A 23 -0.32 1.81 -20.61
N GLU A 24 -0.86 1.71 -21.83
CA GLU A 24 -1.18 2.87 -22.66
C GLU A 24 -2.50 3.54 -22.27
N ASP A 25 -3.40 2.78 -21.64
CA ASP A 25 -4.74 3.24 -21.21
C ASP A 25 -4.90 3.24 -19.69
N ASP A 26 -6.09 3.61 -19.23
CA ASP A 26 -6.42 3.69 -17.81
C ASP A 26 -7.17 2.45 -17.27
N TYR A 27 -7.27 1.36 -18.04
CA TYR A 27 -8.05 0.17 -17.67
C TYR A 27 -7.77 -0.32 -16.25
N TYR A 28 -6.51 -0.49 -15.88
CA TYR A 28 -6.11 -0.97 -14.54
C TYR A 28 -6.44 0.04 -13.43
N LEU A 29 -6.24 1.34 -13.68
CA LEU A 29 -6.59 2.37 -12.71
C LEU A 29 -8.10 2.47 -12.54
N ASP A 30 -8.86 2.43 -13.63
CA ASP A 30 -10.33 2.47 -13.59
C ASP A 30 -10.88 1.24 -12.86
N TYR A 31 -10.32 0.06 -13.10
CA TYR A 31 -10.66 -1.16 -12.37
C TYR A 31 -10.47 -1.02 -10.86
N LEU A 32 -9.33 -0.48 -10.41
CA LEU A 32 -9.10 -0.22 -8.99
C LEU A 32 -10.03 0.85 -8.44
N TYR A 33 -10.20 1.95 -9.19
CA TYR A 33 -11.02 3.08 -8.77
C TYR A 33 -12.48 2.67 -8.55
N GLU A 34 -13.06 1.89 -9.44
CA GLU A 34 -14.39 1.31 -9.25
C GLU A 34 -14.49 0.45 -7.97
N GLY A 35 -13.46 -0.32 -7.68
CA GLY A 35 -13.40 -1.13 -6.47
C GLY A 35 -13.28 -0.32 -5.17
N TRP A 36 -12.86 0.93 -5.24
CA TRP A 36 -12.80 1.82 -4.08
C TRP A 36 -14.15 2.46 -3.73
N GLU A 37 -15.21 2.20 -4.47
CA GLU A 37 -16.54 2.74 -4.20
C GLU A 37 -16.94 2.48 -2.72
N GLY A 38 -17.43 3.53 -2.07
CA GLY A 38 -17.77 3.51 -0.64
C GLY A 38 -16.61 3.74 0.34
N SER A 39 -15.37 3.88 -0.16
CA SER A 39 -14.19 4.25 0.65
C SER A 39 -13.78 5.72 0.43
N PHE A 40 -12.89 6.23 1.30
CA PHE A 40 -12.28 7.56 1.13
C PHE A 40 -11.40 7.67 -0.11
N SER A 41 -10.96 6.56 -0.67
CA SER A 41 -10.16 6.54 -1.91
C SER A 41 -11.00 6.74 -3.16
N TYR A 42 -12.32 6.56 -3.08
CA TYR A 42 -13.26 6.83 -4.18
C TYR A 42 -13.54 8.33 -4.29
N ASP A 43 -12.52 9.07 -4.67
CA ASP A 43 -12.54 10.52 -4.84
C ASP A 43 -11.84 10.89 -6.16
N PRO A 44 -12.43 11.71 -7.03
CA PRO A 44 -11.78 12.15 -8.28
C PRO A 44 -10.42 12.79 -8.06
N ALA A 45 -10.18 13.45 -6.92
CA ALA A 45 -8.87 14.01 -6.59
C ALA A 45 -7.82 12.90 -6.35
N VAL A 46 -8.21 11.78 -5.73
CA VAL A 46 -7.33 10.62 -5.54
C VAL A 46 -6.99 9.98 -6.89
N ARG A 47 -7.99 9.77 -7.76
CA ARG A 47 -7.73 9.28 -9.12
C ARG A 47 -6.80 10.21 -9.89
N ASN A 48 -7.07 11.52 -9.85
CA ASN A 48 -6.22 12.51 -10.51
C ASN A 48 -4.80 12.54 -9.95
N PHE A 49 -4.62 12.33 -8.65
CA PHE A 49 -3.30 12.22 -8.02
C PHE A 49 -2.46 11.12 -8.69
N TYR A 50 -3.00 9.92 -8.89
CA TYR A 50 -2.30 8.85 -9.60
C TYR A 50 -1.99 9.22 -11.06
N VAL A 51 -2.97 9.80 -11.77
CA VAL A 51 -2.77 10.28 -13.16
C VAL A 51 -1.62 11.30 -13.23
N GLN A 52 -1.55 12.24 -12.28
CA GLN A 52 -0.45 13.22 -12.23
C GLN A 52 0.91 12.57 -11.94
N ILE A 53 0.95 11.50 -11.15
CA ILE A 53 2.19 10.73 -10.95
C ILE A 53 2.62 10.10 -12.26
N LYS A 54 1.74 9.40 -12.97
CA LYS A 54 2.06 8.76 -14.26
C LYS A 54 2.60 9.75 -15.29
N ILE A 55 2.00 10.95 -15.36
CA ILE A 55 2.40 11.99 -16.31
C ILE A 55 3.75 12.62 -15.94
N ASN A 56 3.97 12.94 -14.65
CA ASN A 56 5.10 13.76 -14.22
C ASN A 56 6.29 12.93 -13.66
N CYS A 57 6.02 11.70 -13.24
CA CYS A 57 6.99 10.79 -12.61
C CYS A 57 6.79 9.35 -13.13
N PRO A 58 6.90 9.10 -14.46
CA PRO A 58 6.55 7.81 -15.07
C PRO A 58 7.42 6.64 -14.57
N GLU A 59 8.57 6.93 -13.93
CA GLU A 59 9.44 5.94 -13.33
C GLU A 59 9.02 5.51 -11.92
N THR A 60 7.92 6.03 -11.40
CA THR A 60 7.44 5.69 -10.04
C THR A 60 7.05 4.22 -9.94
N ILE A 61 7.51 3.58 -8.87
CA ILE A 61 7.13 2.23 -8.46
C ILE A 61 6.32 2.36 -7.16
N PHE A 62 5.10 1.85 -7.18
CA PHE A 62 4.23 1.83 -6.01
C PHE A 62 4.50 0.61 -5.14
N HIS A 63 4.55 0.81 -3.83
CA HIS A 63 4.66 -0.22 -2.81
C HIS A 63 3.45 -0.13 -1.88
N GLY A 64 2.53 -1.05 -2.02
CA GLY A 64 1.37 -1.18 -1.14
C GLY A 64 1.75 -1.99 0.10
N ILE A 65 1.47 -1.42 1.26
CA ILE A 65 1.91 -2.04 2.51
C ILE A 65 0.78 -2.39 3.47
N ASP A 66 -0.44 -2.03 3.14
CA ASP A 66 -1.62 -2.33 3.95
C ASP A 66 -2.11 -3.78 3.71
N VAL A 67 -3.03 -4.22 4.57
CA VAL A 67 -3.73 -5.50 4.37
C VAL A 67 -4.60 -5.45 3.10
N GLY A 68 -4.97 -6.60 2.56
CA GLY A 68 -5.77 -6.70 1.34
C GLY A 68 -7.22 -6.24 1.54
N HIS A 69 -7.51 -4.96 1.38
CA HIS A 69 -8.87 -4.42 1.53
C HIS A 69 -9.83 -4.92 0.45
N GLN A 70 -9.34 -5.24 -0.74
CA GLN A 70 -10.10 -5.83 -1.84
C GLN A 70 -9.59 -7.23 -2.17
N HIS A 71 -9.39 -8.03 -1.09
CA HIS A 71 -8.79 -9.35 -1.19
C HIS A 71 -9.54 -10.32 -2.10
N ASP A 72 -10.85 -10.18 -2.24
CA ASP A 72 -11.70 -10.94 -3.17
C ASP A 72 -11.54 -10.45 -4.61
N ARG A 73 -11.96 -9.22 -4.90
CA ARG A 73 -12.02 -8.66 -6.26
C ARG A 73 -10.61 -8.42 -6.86
N ALA A 74 -9.82 -7.55 -6.25
CA ALA A 74 -8.50 -7.20 -6.78
C ALA A 74 -7.48 -8.33 -6.56
N GLY A 75 -7.66 -9.14 -5.49
CA GLY A 75 -6.85 -10.31 -5.23
C GLY A 75 -7.00 -11.38 -6.32
N GLU A 76 -8.23 -11.74 -6.67
CA GLU A 76 -8.52 -12.70 -7.76
C GLU A 76 -8.00 -12.19 -9.11
N PHE A 77 -8.25 -10.91 -9.41
CA PHE A 77 -7.78 -10.28 -10.64
C PHE A 77 -6.26 -10.39 -10.79
N TYR A 78 -5.51 -10.00 -9.75
CA TYR A 78 -4.05 -9.96 -9.85
C TYR A 78 -3.43 -11.37 -9.85
N LEU A 79 -4.00 -12.32 -9.09
CA LEU A 79 -3.59 -13.72 -9.16
C LEU A 79 -3.79 -14.31 -10.56
N ASN A 80 -4.94 -14.05 -11.19
CA ASN A 80 -5.22 -14.52 -12.55
C ASN A 80 -4.23 -13.92 -13.55
N TYR A 81 -3.98 -12.60 -13.45
CA TYR A 81 -2.97 -11.94 -14.28
C TYR A 81 -1.60 -12.61 -14.14
N LEU A 82 -1.13 -12.85 -12.91
CA LEU A 82 0.17 -13.47 -12.67
C LEU A 82 0.22 -14.90 -13.23
N GLN A 83 -0.86 -15.67 -13.05
CA GLN A 83 -0.94 -17.03 -13.57
C GLN A 83 -0.93 -17.08 -15.10
N GLU A 84 -1.69 -16.22 -15.77
CA GLU A 84 -1.75 -16.13 -17.23
C GLU A 84 -0.40 -15.71 -17.85
N ASN A 85 0.40 -14.97 -17.10
CA ASN A 85 1.73 -14.55 -17.50
C ASN A 85 2.86 -15.51 -17.04
N GLY A 86 2.51 -16.70 -16.54
CA GLY A 86 3.47 -17.73 -16.16
C GLY A 86 4.21 -17.45 -14.84
N LEU A 87 3.68 -16.57 -14.00
CA LEU A 87 4.29 -16.13 -12.74
C LEU A 87 3.71 -16.82 -11.50
N LYS A 88 3.06 -17.97 -11.65
CA LYS A 88 2.42 -18.70 -10.55
C LYS A 88 3.38 -19.13 -9.43
N ASP A 89 4.65 -19.35 -9.78
CA ASP A 89 5.70 -19.74 -8.82
C ASP A 89 6.59 -18.57 -8.42
N SER A 90 6.19 -17.33 -8.74
CA SER A 90 6.96 -16.12 -8.44
C SER A 90 6.74 -15.62 -7.01
N GLU A 91 7.64 -14.75 -6.56
CA GLU A 91 7.50 -14.06 -5.28
C GLU A 91 6.28 -13.14 -5.28
N GLU A 92 5.97 -12.50 -6.41
CA GLU A 92 4.77 -11.67 -6.58
C GLU A 92 3.49 -12.46 -6.33
N TYR A 93 3.40 -13.68 -6.83
CA TYR A 93 2.25 -14.55 -6.61
C TYR A 93 2.11 -14.92 -5.12
N ARG A 94 3.23 -15.28 -4.48
CA ARG A 94 3.27 -15.60 -3.05
C ARG A 94 2.84 -14.41 -2.18
N LEU A 95 3.37 -13.21 -2.48
CA LEU A 95 3.04 -11.98 -1.75
C LEU A 95 1.59 -11.54 -1.97
N THR A 96 1.03 -11.78 -3.15
CA THR A 96 -0.39 -11.55 -3.43
C THR A 96 -1.26 -12.45 -2.57
N LEU A 97 -0.95 -13.74 -2.46
CA LEU A 97 -1.66 -14.66 -1.57
C LEU A 97 -1.54 -14.24 -0.10
N GLU A 98 -0.36 -13.79 0.32
CA GLU A 98 -0.14 -13.27 1.68
C GLU A 98 -1.02 -12.05 1.96
N SER A 99 -1.08 -11.09 1.03
CA SER A 99 -1.92 -9.89 1.13
C SER A 99 -3.41 -10.24 1.21
N ILE A 100 -3.88 -11.20 0.41
CA ILE A 100 -5.25 -11.74 0.48
C ILE A 100 -5.53 -12.29 1.88
N ASN A 101 -4.65 -13.13 2.40
CA ASN A 101 -4.82 -13.74 3.72
C ASN A 101 -4.80 -12.70 4.85
N GLN A 102 -3.96 -11.67 4.74
CA GLN A 102 -3.96 -10.54 5.67
C GLN A 102 -5.31 -9.81 5.65
N GLY A 103 -5.88 -9.58 4.47
CA GLY A 103 -7.20 -8.96 4.32
C GLY A 103 -8.31 -9.81 4.93
N ILE A 104 -8.37 -11.09 4.60
CA ILE A 104 -9.36 -12.03 5.15
C ILE A 104 -9.33 -12.01 6.68
N ARG A 105 -8.13 -12.11 7.27
CA ARG A 105 -7.98 -12.09 8.73
C ARG A 105 -8.43 -10.76 9.33
N PHE A 106 -7.99 -9.63 8.74
CA PHE A 106 -8.38 -8.32 9.24
C PHE A 106 -9.91 -8.12 9.24
N TYR A 107 -10.59 -8.48 8.14
CA TYR A 107 -12.05 -8.30 8.04
C TYR A 107 -12.86 -9.30 8.87
N ASN A 108 -12.31 -10.44 9.24
CA ASN A 108 -12.97 -11.36 10.17
C ASN A 108 -12.97 -10.82 11.60
N ASP A 109 -11.88 -10.21 12.04
CA ASP A 109 -11.68 -9.85 13.44
C ASP A 109 -11.76 -8.33 13.68
N PHE A 110 -11.65 -7.50 12.63
CA PHE A 110 -11.48 -6.03 12.69
C PHE A 110 -10.38 -5.60 13.68
N ASP A 111 -9.30 -6.39 13.74
CA ASP A 111 -8.16 -6.19 14.62
C ASP A 111 -7.22 -5.10 14.07
N MET A 112 -7.37 -3.88 14.60
CA MET A 112 -6.55 -2.72 14.20
C MET A 112 -5.08 -2.87 14.60
N GLU A 113 -4.77 -3.57 15.69
CA GLU A 113 -3.39 -3.82 16.08
C GLU A 113 -2.70 -4.76 15.10
N TYR A 114 -3.40 -5.81 14.68
CA TYR A 114 -2.94 -6.69 13.61
C TYR A 114 -2.68 -5.92 12.30
N ARG A 115 -3.57 -4.99 11.91
CA ARG A 115 -3.37 -4.17 10.70
C ARG A 115 -2.09 -3.34 10.80
N GLU A 116 -1.86 -2.62 11.92
CA GLU A 116 -0.63 -1.83 12.12
C GLU A 116 0.62 -2.71 12.12
N GLU A 117 0.53 -3.91 12.70
CA GLU A 117 1.61 -4.88 12.67
C GLU A 117 1.93 -5.34 11.24
N MET A 118 0.91 -5.66 10.44
CA MET A 118 1.11 -6.09 9.05
C MET A 118 1.62 -4.96 8.18
N MET A 119 1.09 -3.73 8.31
CA MET A 119 1.61 -2.55 7.63
C MET A 119 3.11 -2.35 7.94
N THR A 120 3.50 -2.50 9.19
CA THR A 120 4.89 -2.39 9.61
C THR A 120 5.76 -3.47 8.98
N LYS A 121 5.34 -4.73 9.02
CA LYS A 121 6.07 -5.87 8.44
C LYS A 121 6.20 -5.75 6.93
N ASN A 122 5.12 -5.38 6.25
CA ASN A 122 5.11 -5.18 4.81
C ASN A 122 6.05 -4.03 4.42
N PHE A 123 6.01 -2.90 5.17
CA PHE A 123 6.93 -1.79 4.95
C PHE A 123 8.39 -2.22 5.08
N ILE A 124 8.74 -2.91 6.16
CA ILE A 124 10.12 -3.37 6.43
C ILE A 124 10.58 -4.27 5.28
N ARG A 125 9.77 -5.26 4.88
CA ARG A 125 10.10 -6.17 3.78
C ARG A 125 10.39 -5.42 2.49
N GLU A 126 9.48 -4.53 2.09
CA GLU A 126 9.63 -3.76 0.85
C GLU A 126 10.84 -2.83 0.91
N PHE A 127 10.99 -2.08 2.01
CA PHE A 127 12.08 -1.12 2.18
C PHE A 127 13.46 -1.78 2.23
N ASP A 128 13.61 -2.87 2.96
CA ASP A 128 14.88 -3.58 3.06
C ASP A 128 15.32 -4.19 1.72
N SER A 129 14.37 -4.50 0.82
CA SER A 129 14.67 -4.99 -0.53
C SER A 129 15.29 -3.92 -1.46
N LEU A 130 15.16 -2.63 -1.12
CA LEU A 130 15.55 -1.52 -1.99
C LEU A 130 17.02 -1.07 -1.86
N ASN A 131 17.87 -1.82 -1.16
CA ASN A 131 19.31 -1.55 -1.07
C ASN A 131 19.67 -0.10 -0.68
N ASN A 132 18.98 0.46 0.32
CA ASN A 132 19.17 1.83 0.83
C ASN A 132 18.71 2.95 -0.13
N GLU A 133 17.83 2.69 -1.06
CA GLU A 133 17.20 3.76 -1.85
C GLU A 133 16.32 4.64 -0.96
N LYS A 134 16.21 5.93 -1.33
CA LYS A 134 15.31 6.85 -0.66
C LYS A 134 13.88 6.62 -1.11
N VAL A 135 12.96 6.54 -0.17
CA VAL A 135 11.55 6.34 -0.42
C VAL A 135 10.71 7.50 0.10
N MET A 136 9.53 7.68 -0.46
CA MET A 136 8.50 8.53 0.08
C MET A 136 7.29 7.67 0.42
N GLY A 137 6.57 8.02 1.50
CA GLY A 137 5.34 7.33 1.87
C GLY A 137 4.19 8.34 2.03
N ILE A 138 2.98 7.94 1.62
CA ILE A 138 1.75 8.71 1.81
C ILE A 138 0.74 7.81 2.52
N PHE A 139 0.36 8.25 3.73
CA PHE A 139 -0.49 7.48 4.63
C PHE A 139 -1.47 8.38 5.36
N GLY A 140 -2.60 7.83 5.77
CA GLY A 140 -3.54 8.49 6.66
C GLY A 140 -2.87 8.88 7.98
N GLY A 141 -3.34 10.00 8.56
CA GLY A 141 -2.75 10.59 9.76
C GLY A 141 -2.69 9.66 10.97
N ALA A 142 -3.52 8.62 11.02
CA ALA A 142 -3.50 7.62 12.08
C ALA A 142 -2.19 6.82 12.10
N HIS A 143 -1.69 6.42 10.93
CA HIS A 143 -0.53 5.52 10.77
C HIS A 143 0.82 6.22 10.87
N ILE A 144 0.86 7.57 10.74
CA ILE A 144 2.11 8.35 10.71
C ILE A 144 2.52 8.95 12.05
N LYS A 145 1.73 8.74 13.11
CA LYS A 145 2.08 9.23 14.45
C LYS A 145 3.29 8.49 15.00
N LYS A 146 4.19 9.24 15.63
CA LYS A 146 5.43 8.71 16.24
C LYS A 146 5.31 8.48 17.74
N ASP A 147 4.13 8.65 18.28
CA ASP A 147 3.75 8.46 19.67
C ASP A 147 2.50 7.58 19.73
N ILE A 148 2.31 6.93 20.86
CA ILE A 148 1.20 5.99 21.07
C ILE A 148 -0.13 6.69 20.77
N PHE A 149 -0.92 6.09 19.89
CA PHE A 149 -2.20 6.61 19.47
C PHE A 149 -3.22 6.52 20.61
N GLY A 150 -3.48 7.65 21.23
CA GLY A 150 -4.69 8.00 21.98
C GLY A 150 -5.24 7.00 23.00
N TYR A 151 -5.68 7.51 24.11
CA TYR A 151 -6.18 6.85 25.31
C TYR A 151 -7.18 5.68 25.15
N ILE A 152 -7.76 5.51 23.94
CA ILE A 152 -8.84 4.56 23.74
C ILE A 152 -8.36 3.18 23.27
N PHE A 153 -7.32 3.07 22.44
CA PHE A 153 -6.96 1.78 21.84
C PHE A 153 -5.56 1.27 22.19
N ARG A 154 -4.66 2.07 22.73
CA ARG A 154 -3.24 1.69 23.06
C ARG A 154 -2.53 0.95 21.91
N ILE A 155 -2.83 1.32 20.67
CA ILE A 155 -2.24 0.70 19.48
C ILE A 155 -1.05 1.54 19.04
N ASP A 156 0.10 0.90 18.87
CA ASP A 156 1.29 1.53 18.33
C ASP A 156 1.16 1.69 16.81
N PRO A 157 1.09 2.93 16.28
CA PRO A 157 0.97 3.15 14.85
C PRO A 157 2.22 2.68 14.09
N MET A 158 2.07 2.38 12.81
CA MET A 158 3.17 1.93 11.95
C MET A 158 4.40 2.84 12.06
N ALA A 159 4.25 4.17 11.99
CA ALA A 159 5.40 5.08 12.04
C ALA A 159 6.14 5.04 13.39
N TYR A 160 5.43 4.76 14.51
CA TYR A 160 6.06 4.53 15.79
C TYR A 160 6.91 3.25 15.76
N ARG A 161 6.34 2.13 15.29
CA ARG A 161 7.03 0.83 15.17
C ARG A 161 8.24 0.91 14.23
N LEU A 162 8.11 1.62 13.10
CA LEU A 162 9.20 1.83 12.16
C LEU A 162 10.33 2.70 12.77
N LYS A 163 9.97 3.69 13.59
CA LYS A 163 10.96 4.49 14.31
C LYS A 163 11.74 3.67 15.33
N GLU A 164 11.07 2.76 16.06
CA GLU A 164 11.74 1.84 16.98
C GLU A 164 12.69 0.90 16.22
N TYR A 165 12.30 0.45 15.03
CA TYR A 165 13.10 -0.48 14.23
C TYR A 165 14.27 0.20 13.50
N TYR A 166 14.03 1.34 12.84
CA TYR A 166 15.03 2.02 12.01
C TYR A 166 15.67 3.25 12.67
N GLY A 167 15.18 3.71 13.79
CA GLY A 167 15.68 4.89 14.46
C GLY A 167 15.45 6.19 13.69
N ASN A 168 16.49 7.01 13.60
CA ASN A 168 16.39 8.38 13.07
C ASN A 168 16.35 8.52 11.54
N ILE A 169 16.37 7.41 10.80
CA ILE A 169 16.23 7.47 9.34
C ILE A 169 14.78 7.68 8.90
N ILE A 170 13.81 7.45 9.79
CA ILE A 170 12.39 7.66 9.53
C ILE A 170 12.00 9.09 9.88
N TYR A 171 11.50 9.81 8.87
CA TYR A 171 10.89 11.12 9.02
C TYR A 171 9.42 11.07 8.64
N ALA A 172 8.53 11.46 9.53
CA ALA A 172 7.10 11.59 9.25
C ALA A 172 6.63 13.01 9.57
N LYS A 173 5.80 13.57 8.70
CA LYS A 173 5.18 14.89 8.85
C LYS A 173 3.70 14.79 8.49
N GLN A 174 2.85 15.24 9.41
CA GLN A 174 1.44 15.43 9.09
C GLN A 174 1.31 16.68 8.21
N LEU A 175 0.60 16.53 7.08
CA LEU A 175 0.25 17.67 6.24
C LEU A 175 -1.02 18.30 6.83
N ASP A 176 -0.99 19.60 7.09
CA ASP A 176 -2.18 20.35 7.50
C ASP A 176 -3.19 20.34 6.33
N ARG A 177 -4.48 20.32 6.67
CA ARG A 177 -5.51 20.54 5.65
C ARG A 177 -5.33 21.97 5.12
N LEU A 178 -5.10 22.07 3.82
CA LEU A 178 -5.11 23.34 3.10
C LEU A 178 -6.54 23.90 3.08
#